data_ef9660b0346fe2e8749c4085da867532
#
_entry.id   ef9660b0346fe2e8749c4085da867532
#
_cell.length_a   1.000
_cell.length_b   1.000
_cell.length_c   1.000
_cell.angle_alpha   90.00
_cell.angle_beta   90.00
_cell.angle_gamma   90.00
#
_symmetry.space_group_name_H-M   'P 1'
#
loop_
_entity.id
_entity.type
_entity.pdbx_description
1 polymer ?
#
loop_
_entity_poly.entity_id
_entity_poly.type
_entity_poly.pdbx_seq_one_letter_code
_entity_poly.pdbx_strand_id
1 'polypeptide(L)'
;MNTHNIFKSVLFSTLLLIGNSCSERKEIDVIPMPRSVEYHSGNFTISPETKFYTNLSAESRQALTDYLEGTSLSSVPFAESATGNNGIELNLCDSSIVTGNEAYRIEIVKKGVRLSANTETGIFYGLQTLLQLLNNGDNKTLPALTINDSPRFPYRGLHLDVSRHFFDKEFVKKQLNAMAYFKMNRLHWHLTDGAGWRIEIKKYPRLTSFAAWRPFDKLNDWWVEGRTFCEQD
;
A
#
# COMPACT_ATOMS: atom_id res chain seq x y z
N MET A 1 -12.05 5.06 -73.14
CA MET A 1 -11.86 4.58 -71.75
C MET A 1 -11.76 5.80 -70.87
N ASN A 2 -12.73 6.04 -70.01
CA ASN A 2 -12.92 7.31 -69.30
C ASN A 2 -12.01 7.44 -68.06
N THR A 3 -11.12 8.38 -68.12
CA THR A 3 -10.13 8.73 -67.05
C THR A 3 -10.83 9.30 -65.79
N HIS A 4 -12.14 9.54 -65.82
CA HIS A 4 -12.89 10.08 -64.69
C HIS A 4 -13.22 9.08 -63.58
N ASN A 5 -13.17 7.78 -63.84
CA ASN A 5 -13.50 6.75 -62.84
C ASN A 5 -12.34 6.29 -61.99
N ILE A 6 -11.12 6.60 -62.35
CA ILE A 6 -9.90 6.23 -61.58
C ILE A 6 -9.69 7.19 -60.39
N PHE A 7 -10.05 8.47 -60.57
CA PHE A 7 -9.87 9.48 -59.49
C PHE A 7 -10.87 9.34 -58.32
N LYS A 8 -12.07 8.79 -58.58
CA LYS A 8 -13.06 8.58 -57.51
C LYS A 8 -12.77 7.36 -56.65
N SER A 9 -12.07 6.35 -57.16
CA SER A 9 -11.71 5.16 -56.41
C SER A 9 -10.48 5.38 -55.49
N VAL A 10 -9.56 6.29 -55.85
CA VAL A 10 -8.40 6.60 -55.04
C VAL A 10 -8.77 7.50 -53.85
N LEU A 11 -9.77 8.38 -53.98
CA LEU A 11 -10.22 9.27 -52.90
C LEU A 11 -11.02 8.53 -51.82
N PHE A 12 -11.67 7.39 -52.15
CA PHE A 12 -12.45 6.59 -51.20
C PHE A 12 -11.59 5.61 -50.39
N SER A 13 -10.43 5.21 -50.91
CA SER A 13 -9.49 4.32 -50.18
C SER A 13 -8.61 5.01 -49.13
N THR A 14 -8.45 6.34 -49.24
CA THR A 14 -7.59 7.09 -48.32
C THR A 14 -8.31 7.57 -47.03
N LEU A 15 -9.65 7.44 -46.99
CA LEU A 15 -10.45 7.89 -45.84
C LEU A 15 -10.73 6.80 -44.79
N LEU A 16 -10.23 5.58 -45.00
CA LEU A 16 -10.46 4.43 -44.12
C LEU A 16 -9.24 4.07 -43.24
N LEU A 17 -8.20 4.93 -43.21
CA LEU A 17 -7.02 4.74 -42.38
C LEU A 17 -6.89 5.76 -41.23
N ILE A 18 -8.02 6.42 -40.85
CA ILE A 18 -8.07 7.02 -39.51
C ILE A 18 -8.39 5.85 -38.57
N GLY A 19 -7.39 4.99 -38.38
CA GLY A 19 -7.42 3.96 -37.39
C GLY A 19 -7.67 4.62 -36.04
N ASN A 20 -8.73 4.22 -35.39
CA ASN A 20 -8.91 4.42 -33.96
C ASN A 20 -7.63 3.90 -33.28
N SER A 21 -6.69 4.78 -33.02
CA SER A 21 -5.69 4.56 -31.99
C SER A 21 -6.45 4.63 -30.66
N CYS A 22 -7.17 3.55 -30.38
CA CYS A 22 -7.60 3.26 -29.03
C CYS A 22 -6.29 2.99 -28.26
N SER A 23 -5.72 4.03 -27.66
CA SER A 23 -4.67 3.80 -26.68
C SER A 23 -5.37 3.00 -25.60
N GLU A 24 -5.05 1.71 -25.49
CA GLU A 24 -5.41 0.90 -24.33
C GLU A 24 -4.96 1.69 -23.11
N ARG A 25 -5.94 2.24 -22.38
CA ARG A 25 -5.64 2.84 -21.08
C ARG A 25 -5.13 1.70 -20.22
N LYS A 26 -3.84 1.73 -19.92
CA LYS A 26 -3.24 0.77 -19.02
C LYS A 26 -3.96 0.92 -17.68
N GLU A 27 -4.69 -0.11 -17.28
CA GLU A 27 -5.31 -0.15 -15.95
C GLU A 27 -4.22 -0.02 -14.88
N ILE A 28 -4.56 0.62 -13.76
CA ILE A 28 -3.62 0.68 -12.63
C ILE A 28 -3.48 -0.70 -12.01
N ASP A 29 -2.27 -1.03 -11.63
CA ASP A 29 -1.93 -2.29 -10.97
C ASP A 29 -1.84 -2.08 -9.45
N VAL A 30 -3.01 -1.97 -8.79
CA VAL A 30 -3.15 -1.72 -7.34
C VAL A 30 -3.97 -2.84 -6.71
N ILE A 31 -3.45 -3.45 -5.67
CA ILE A 31 -4.08 -4.55 -4.93
C ILE A 31 -4.31 -4.17 -3.47
N PRO A 32 -5.53 -4.27 -2.94
CA PRO A 32 -6.80 -4.53 -3.65
C PRO A 32 -7.16 -3.42 -4.63
N MET A 33 -7.85 -3.77 -5.72
CA MET A 33 -8.34 -2.80 -6.70
C MET A 33 -9.26 -1.78 -6.00
N PRO A 34 -9.02 -0.48 -6.15
CA PRO A 34 -9.86 0.56 -5.59
C PRO A 34 -11.30 0.49 -6.09
N ARG A 35 -12.23 1.06 -5.31
CA ARG A 35 -13.66 1.07 -5.67
C ARG A 35 -13.96 1.85 -6.95
N SER A 36 -13.28 2.96 -7.15
CA SER A 36 -13.39 3.71 -8.40
C SER A 36 -12.06 4.37 -8.78
N VAL A 37 -11.78 4.39 -10.07
CA VAL A 37 -10.63 5.05 -10.68
C VAL A 37 -11.10 5.83 -11.89
N GLU A 38 -10.84 7.12 -11.91
CA GLU A 38 -11.10 8.01 -13.03
C GLU A 38 -9.77 8.52 -13.58
N TYR A 39 -9.48 8.26 -14.84
CA TYR A 39 -8.21 8.64 -15.47
C TYR A 39 -8.29 10.03 -16.07
N HIS A 40 -7.25 10.82 -15.88
CA HIS A 40 -7.07 12.14 -16.45
C HIS A 40 -5.84 12.18 -17.36
N SER A 41 -5.65 13.26 -18.09
CA SER A 41 -4.48 13.46 -18.93
C SER A 41 -3.30 14.02 -18.13
N GLY A 42 -2.10 13.49 -18.39
CA GLY A 42 -0.86 13.95 -17.78
C GLY A 42 -0.39 13.09 -16.62
N ASN A 43 0.69 13.52 -15.99
CA ASN A 43 1.35 12.82 -14.88
C ASN A 43 1.88 13.85 -13.87
N PHE A 44 2.03 13.42 -12.62
CA PHE A 44 2.81 14.09 -11.60
C PHE A 44 4.15 13.36 -11.44
N THR A 45 5.26 14.10 -11.45
CA THR A 45 6.60 13.51 -11.25
C THR A 45 7.19 14.06 -9.97
N ILE A 46 7.62 13.15 -9.09
CA ILE A 46 8.33 13.48 -7.85
C ILE A 46 9.71 14.05 -8.23
N SER A 47 10.02 15.22 -7.72
CA SER A 47 11.29 15.92 -7.89
C SER A 47 11.96 16.20 -6.55
N PRO A 48 13.22 16.65 -6.52
CA PRO A 48 13.88 17.03 -5.27
C PRO A 48 13.19 18.15 -4.48
N GLU A 49 12.36 18.97 -5.14
CA GLU A 49 11.58 20.03 -4.53
C GLU A 49 10.24 19.56 -3.98
N THR A 50 9.83 18.34 -4.30
CA THR A 50 8.56 17.77 -3.81
C THR A 50 8.61 17.61 -2.30
N LYS A 51 7.54 18.05 -1.62
CA LYS A 51 7.39 17.94 -0.17
C LYS A 51 6.02 17.36 0.18
N PHE A 52 5.95 16.72 1.35
CA PHE A 52 4.67 16.46 1.98
C PHE A 52 4.15 17.72 2.69
N TYR A 53 2.88 18.03 2.48
CA TYR A 53 2.12 19.04 3.19
C TYR A 53 0.99 18.34 3.95
N THR A 54 0.74 18.70 5.20
CA THR A 54 -0.26 17.98 5.99
C THR A 54 -0.77 18.78 7.18
N ASN A 55 -2.00 18.50 7.58
CA ASN A 55 -2.61 18.93 8.83
C ASN A 55 -2.56 17.86 9.94
N LEU A 56 -1.81 16.79 9.73
CA LEU A 56 -1.57 15.76 10.75
C LEU A 56 -0.75 16.29 11.93
N SER A 57 -0.90 15.66 13.09
CA SER A 57 -0.09 15.97 14.28
C SER A 57 1.40 15.72 14.04
N ALA A 58 2.27 16.30 14.89
CA ALA A 58 3.70 16.07 14.81
C ALA A 58 4.05 14.59 15.04
N GLU A 59 3.35 13.92 15.95
CA GLU A 59 3.52 12.50 16.25
C GLU A 59 3.16 11.63 15.04
N SER A 60 2.02 11.87 14.40
CA SER A 60 1.61 11.14 13.20
C SER A 60 2.57 11.38 12.02
N ARG A 61 3.09 12.59 11.87
CA ARG A 61 4.12 12.90 10.87
C ARG A 61 5.39 12.11 11.10
N GLN A 62 5.86 12.01 12.36
CA GLN A 62 7.04 11.24 12.70
C GLN A 62 6.82 9.75 12.40
N ALA A 63 5.70 9.18 12.83
CA ALA A 63 5.35 7.78 12.55
C ALA A 63 5.30 7.48 11.05
N LEU A 64 4.76 8.39 10.24
CA LEU A 64 4.78 8.25 8.78
C LEU A 64 6.18 8.38 8.20
N THR A 65 7.03 9.27 8.72
CA THR A 65 8.43 9.40 8.30
C THR A 65 9.17 8.08 8.52
N ASP A 66 9.06 7.52 9.72
CA ASP A 66 9.69 6.25 10.09
C ASP A 66 9.18 5.08 9.21
N TYR A 67 7.87 5.06 8.93
CA TYR A 67 7.27 4.05 8.07
C TYR A 67 7.72 4.15 6.61
N LEU A 68 7.87 5.37 6.08
CA LEU A 68 8.26 5.61 4.69
C LEU A 68 9.76 5.38 4.43
N GLU A 69 10.56 5.19 5.48
CA GLU A 69 11.98 4.88 5.35
C GLU A 69 12.20 3.62 4.49
N GLY A 70 13.05 3.72 3.49
CA GLY A 70 13.30 2.62 2.54
C GLY A 70 12.23 2.43 1.45
N THR A 71 11.19 3.26 1.40
CA THR A 71 10.18 3.26 0.31
C THR A 71 10.52 4.25 -0.81
N SER A 72 9.76 4.22 -1.90
CA SER A 72 9.86 5.19 -3.02
C SER A 72 9.58 6.64 -2.59
N LEU A 73 8.98 6.86 -1.42
CA LEU A 73 8.66 8.18 -0.87
C LEU A 73 9.63 8.63 0.24
N SER A 74 10.64 7.84 0.57
CA SER A 74 11.59 8.11 1.67
C SER A 74 12.36 9.42 1.51
N SER A 75 12.59 9.88 0.28
CA SER A 75 13.31 11.13 -0.01
C SER A 75 12.43 12.37 0.02
N VAL A 76 11.13 12.25 0.22
CA VAL A 76 10.17 13.38 0.23
C VAL A 76 10.02 13.89 1.67
N PRO A 77 10.54 15.08 2.01
CA PRO A 77 10.46 15.59 3.36
C PRO A 77 9.09 16.22 3.66
N PHE A 78 8.72 16.25 4.94
CA PHE A 78 7.59 17.05 5.39
C PHE A 78 7.94 18.54 5.44
N ALA A 79 7.04 19.37 4.92
CA ALA A 79 7.13 20.82 5.03
C ALA A 79 6.61 21.31 6.40
N GLU A 80 7.02 22.51 6.80
CA GLU A 80 6.48 23.14 8.02
C GLU A 80 5.04 23.65 7.80
N SER A 81 4.71 24.10 6.58
CA SER A 81 3.37 24.55 6.22
C SER A 81 2.44 23.37 5.92
N ALA A 82 1.15 23.52 6.22
CA ALA A 82 0.14 22.51 5.94
C ALA A 82 -0.28 22.44 4.46
N THR A 83 0.04 23.45 3.66
CA THR A 83 -0.33 23.57 2.24
C THR A 83 0.83 24.08 1.40
N GLY A 84 0.87 23.67 0.15
CA GLY A 84 1.90 24.12 -0.79
C GLY A 84 1.57 23.74 -2.23
N ASN A 85 2.38 24.23 -3.15
CA ASN A 85 2.27 23.92 -4.56
C ASN A 85 3.32 22.89 -4.96
N ASN A 86 2.97 22.03 -5.91
CA ASN A 86 3.86 21.00 -6.47
C ASN A 86 4.37 19.99 -5.43
N GLY A 87 3.45 19.42 -4.67
CA GLY A 87 3.78 18.46 -3.63
C GLY A 87 2.69 17.41 -3.41
N ILE A 88 2.83 16.69 -2.32
CA ILE A 88 1.89 15.66 -1.87
C ILE A 88 1.19 16.17 -0.61
N GLU A 89 -0.09 16.49 -0.72
CA GLU A 89 -0.92 16.93 0.41
C GLU A 89 -1.59 15.72 1.06
N LEU A 90 -1.43 15.58 2.38
CA LEU A 90 -2.08 14.57 3.21
C LEU A 90 -3.06 15.28 4.15
N ASN A 91 -4.35 15.23 3.85
CA ASN A 91 -5.35 16.05 4.52
C ASN A 91 -6.38 15.21 5.29
N LEU A 92 -6.46 15.40 6.59
CA LEU A 92 -7.65 15.01 7.34
C LEU A 92 -8.79 15.99 7.00
N CYS A 93 -9.91 15.43 6.58
CA CYS A 93 -11.10 16.18 6.19
C CYS A 93 -12.34 15.65 6.90
N ASP A 94 -13.42 16.40 6.81
CA ASP A 94 -14.71 15.95 7.35
C ASP A 94 -15.28 14.77 6.55
N SER A 95 -16.20 14.02 7.19
CA SER A 95 -16.92 12.89 6.58
C SER A 95 -17.83 13.29 5.41
N SER A 96 -18.05 14.58 5.17
CA SER A 96 -18.75 15.08 3.98
C SER A 96 -17.97 14.87 2.68
N ILE A 97 -16.63 14.79 2.77
CA ILE A 97 -15.74 14.56 1.62
C ILE A 97 -15.43 13.08 1.44
N VAL A 98 -15.13 12.40 2.55
CA VAL A 98 -14.78 10.97 2.56
C VAL A 98 -15.53 10.30 3.71
N THR A 99 -16.31 9.27 3.42
CA THR A 99 -17.10 8.56 4.43
C THR A 99 -16.48 7.21 4.77
N GLY A 100 -16.18 6.99 6.05
CA GLY A 100 -15.62 5.74 6.57
C GLY A 100 -14.23 5.90 7.16
N ASN A 101 -13.94 5.15 8.23
CA ASN A 101 -12.69 5.29 8.98
C ASN A 101 -11.44 4.83 8.21
N GLU A 102 -11.61 3.98 7.21
CA GLU A 102 -10.51 3.45 6.39
C GLU A 102 -10.63 3.91 4.93
N ALA A 103 -11.61 4.80 4.64
CA ALA A 103 -11.82 5.34 3.31
C ALA A 103 -10.84 6.48 3.01
N TYR A 104 -10.52 6.65 1.74
CA TYR A 104 -9.68 7.74 1.26
C TYR A 104 -10.03 8.15 -0.17
N ARG A 105 -9.65 9.37 -0.52
CA ARG A 105 -9.69 9.91 -1.87
C ARG A 105 -8.30 10.40 -2.27
N ILE A 106 -7.86 10.03 -3.45
CA ILE A 106 -6.61 10.51 -4.06
C ILE A 106 -6.96 11.26 -5.34
N GLU A 107 -6.39 12.46 -5.49
CA GLU A 107 -6.46 13.27 -6.70
C GLU A 107 -5.03 13.55 -7.15
N ILE A 108 -4.65 13.02 -8.31
CA ILE A 108 -3.33 13.24 -8.92
C ILE A 108 -3.51 14.11 -10.15
N VAL A 109 -2.89 15.26 -10.12
CA VAL A 109 -2.86 16.21 -11.25
C VAL A 109 -1.42 16.60 -11.53
N LYS A 110 -1.14 17.21 -12.68
CA LYS A 110 0.22 17.62 -13.08
C LYS A 110 0.95 18.47 -12.02
N LYS A 111 0.23 19.21 -11.18
CA LYS A 111 0.81 20.11 -10.18
C LYS A 111 0.99 19.51 -8.80
N GLY A 112 0.49 18.31 -8.54
CA GLY A 112 0.60 17.68 -7.22
C GLY A 112 -0.37 16.53 -7.00
N VAL A 113 -0.30 15.99 -5.80
CA VAL A 113 -1.15 14.91 -5.31
C VAL A 113 -1.90 15.41 -4.07
N ARG A 114 -3.20 15.15 -4.00
CA ARG A 114 -3.99 15.35 -2.78
C ARG A 114 -4.57 14.02 -2.33
N LEU A 115 -4.20 13.60 -1.13
CA LEU A 115 -4.77 12.47 -0.43
C LEU A 115 -5.62 12.99 0.73
N SER A 116 -6.91 12.70 0.69
CA SER A 116 -7.89 13.12 1.69
C SER A 116 -8.53 11.90 2.36
N ALA A 117 -8.65 11.94 3.67
CA ALA A 117 -9.36 10.94 4.47
C ALA A 117 -9.93 11.59 5.73
N ASN A 118 -10.91 10.95 6.38
CA ASN A 118 -11.43 11.47 7.65
C ASN A 118 -10.70 10.90 8.89
N THR A 119 -9.78 9.97 8.69
CA THR A 119 -8.92 9.42 9.74
C THR A 119 -7.49 9.23 9.26
N GLU A 120 -6.56 9.12 10.20
CA GLU A 120 -5.15 8.79 9.91
C GLU A 120 -4.99 7.40 9.28
N THR A 121 -5.86 6.44 9.64
CA THR A 121 -5.90 5.11 9.02
C THR A 121 -6.23 5.21 7.52
N GLY A 122 -7.18 6.07 7.15
CA GLY A 122 -7.49 6.34 5.75
C GLY A 122 -6.31 6.97 5.00
N ILE A 123 -5.61 7.94 5.63
CA ILE A 123 -4.36 8.51 5.08
C ILE A 123 -3.32 7.41 4.85
N PHE A 124 -3.11 6.54 5.83
CA PHE A 124 -2.16 5.43 5.75
C PHE A 124 -2.48 4.49 4.57
N TYR A 125 -3.74 4.09 4.40
CA TYR A 125 -4.14 3.22 3.28
C TYR A 125 -4.08 3.91 1.92
N GLY A 126 -4.35 5.21 1.87
CA GLY A 126 -4.13 6.01 0.67
C GLY A 126 -2.65 6.08 0.27
N LEU A 127 -1.74 6.20 1.25
CA LEU A 127 -0.30 6.15 1.03
C LEU A 127 0.14 4.78 0.47
N GLN A 128 -0.47 3.65 0.93
CA GLN A 128 -0.19 2.33 0.35
C GLN A 128 -0.54 2.30 -1.15
N THR A 129 -1.65 2.92 -1.52
CA THR A 129 -2.04 3.03 -2.93
C THR A 129 -1.03 3.87 -3.73
N LEU A 130 -0.55 5.00 -3.20
CA LEU A 130 0.48 5.81 -3.86
C LEU A 130 1.80 5.04 -4.02
N LEU A 131 2.22 4.29 -2.99
CA LEU A 131 3.40 3.44 -3.04
C LEU A 131 3.27 2.34 -4.12
N GLN A 132 2.10 1.70 -4.23
CA GLN A 132 1.86 0.70 -5.28
C GLN A 132 1.90 1.32 -6.68
N LEU A 133 1.28 2.49 -6.88
CA LEU A 133 1.33 3.20 -8.15
C LEU A 133 2.76 3.58 -8.56
N LEU A 134 3.61 3.96 -7.61
CA LEU A 134 5.02 4.27 -7.84
C LEU A 134 5.83 3.01 -8.15
N ASN A 135 5.70 1.96 -7.33
CA ASN A 135 6.48 0.73 -7.45
C ASN A 135 6.19 -0.03 -8.75
N ASN A 136 4.99 0.10 -9.31
CA ASN A 136 4.60 -0.52 -10.58
C ASN A 136 5.01 0.33 -11.80
N GLY A 137 5.65 1.48 -11.58
CA GLY A 137 6.17 2.39 -12.58
C GLY A 137 7.68 2.59 -12.50
N ASP A 138 8.11 3.84 -12.65
CA ASP A 138 9.52 4.28 -12.59
C ASP A 138 9.97 4.74 -11.19
N ASN A 139 9.16 4.49 -10.17
CA ASN A 139 9.31 4.95 -8.78
C ASN A 139 9.28 6.50 -8.58
N LYS A 140 8.90 7.24 -9.60
CA LYS A 140 8.87 8.72 -9.56
C LYS A 140 7.63 9.33 -10.19
N THR A 141 7.00 8.64 -11.13
CA THR A 141 5.91 9.20 -11.92
C THR A 141 4.58 8.56 -11.55
N LEU A 142 3.61 9.38 -11.21
CA LEU A 142 2.24 9.02 -10.90
C LEU A 142 1.33 9.45 -12.06
N PRO A 143 0.49 8.56 -12.63
CA PRO A 143 -0.48 8.96 -13.64
C PRO A 143 -1.53 9.91 -13.05
N ALA A 144 -1.99 10.88 -13.84
CA ALA A 144 -3.07 11.75 -13.41
C ALA A 144 -4.38 10.97 -13.36
N LEU A 145 -4.99 10.91 -12.19
CA LEU A 145 -6.22 10.16 -11.92
C LEU A 145 -6.89 10.61 -10.63
N THR A 146 -8.14 10.21 -10.45
CA THR A 146 -8.87 10.30 -9.18
C THR A 146 -9.23 8.90 -8.72
N ILE A 147 -8.88 8.57 -7.48
CA ILE A 147 -9.26 7.32 -6.81
C ILE A 147 -10.19 7.65 -5.65
N ASN A 148 -11.31 6.93 -5.54
CA ASN A 148 -12.07 6.84 -4.31
C ASN A 148 -12.07 5.37 -3.88
N ASP A 149 -11.68 5.13 -2.65
CA ASP A 149 -11.58 3.78 -2.12
C ASP A 149 -12.06 3.67 -0.67
N SER A 150 -12.61 2.52 -0.36
CA SER A 150 -13.00 2.11 0.97
C SER A 150 -13.03 0.59 1.04
N PRO A 151 -12.73 -0.03 2.17
CA PRO A 151 -12.71 -1.48 2.27
C PRO A 151 -14.08 -2.08 1.99
N ARG A 152 -14.09 -3.24 1.31
CA ARG A 152 -15.30 -4.04 1.09
C ARG A 152 -15.67 -4.86 2.33
N PHE A 153 -14.65 -5.23 3.11
CA PHE A 153 -14.79 -6.04 4.32
C PHE A 153 -14.13 -5.33 5.49
N PRO A 154 -14.80 -5.24 6.65
CA PRO A 154 -14.24 -4.60 7.84
C PRO A 154 -13.14 -5.43 8.51
N TYR A 155 -13.12 -6.75 8.30
CA TYR A 155 -12.10 -7.66 8.78
C TYR A 155 -11.25 -8.17 7.62
N ARG A 156 -9.95 -7.90 7.66
CA ARG A 156 -8.96 -8.33 6.66
C ARG A 156 -7.73 -8.83 7.41
N GLY A 157 -7.76 -10.10 7.78
CA GLY A 157 -6.81 -10.68 8.72
C GLY A 157 -5.81 -11.63 8.08
N LEU A 158 -4.64 -11.73 8.71
CA LEU A 158 -3.64 -12.77 8.51
C LEU A 158 -3.53 -13.57 9.82
N HIS A 159 -3.50 -14.89 9.72
CA HIS A 159 -3.16 -15.78 10.82
C HIS A 159 -1.72 -16.27 10.65
N LEU A 160 -0.89 -16.07 11.68
CA LEU A 160 0.50 -16.53 11.71
C LEU A 160 0.71 -17.45 12.92
N ASP A 161 0.97 -18.72 12.66
CA ASP A 161 1.27 -19.71 13.68
C ASP A 161 2.79 -19.85 13.88
N VAL A 162 3.28 -19.35 15.00
CA VAL A 162 4.69 -19.46 15.40
C VAL A 162 4.90 -20.53 16.47
N SER A 163 3.83 -21.21 16.89
CA SER A 163 3.91 -22.31 17.85
C SER A 163 4.42 -23.58 17.20
N ARG A 164 3.86 -23.97 16.04
CA ARG A 164 4.29 -25.19 15.30
C ARG A 164 5.66 -25.02 14.70
N HIS A 165 5.94 -23.82 14.12
CA HIS A 165 7.25 -23.44 13.63
C HIS A 165 7.57 -22.03 14.13
N PHE A 166 8.74 -21.86 14.72
CA PHE A 166 9.18 -20.54 15.16
C PHE A 166 9.60 -19.68 13.96
N PHE A 167 9.05 -18.48 13.89
CA PHE A 167 9.52 -17.42 13.00
C PHE A 167 10.03 -16.26 13.86
N ASP A 168 11.18 -15.73 13.51
CA ASP A 168 11.80 -14.62 14.25
C ASP A 168 11.05 -13.29 14.07
N LYS A 169 11.43 -12.31 14.86
CA LYS A 169 10.87 -10.96 14.85
C LYS A 169 10.93 -10.32 13.46
N GLU A 170 12.01 -10.48 12.74
CA GLU A 170 12.20 -9.87 11.42
C GLU A 170 11.25 -10.49 10.37
N PHE A 171 10.97 -11.77 10.47
CA PHE A 171 9.94 -12.40 9.64
C PHE A 171 8.55 -11.83 9.96
N VAL A 172 8.21 -11.68 11.25
CA VAL A 172 6.92 -11.09 11.66
C VAL A 172 6.78 -9.66 11.14
N LYS A 173 7.84 -8.83 11.25
CA LYS A 173 7.84 -7.47 10.68
C LYS A 173 7.62 -7.46 9.17
N LYS A 174 8.22 -8.39 8.43
CA LYS A 174 7.96 -8.54 6.97
C LYS A 174 6.49 -8.87 6.70
N GLN A 175 5.86 -9.72 7.52
CA GLN A 175 4.43 -10.00 7.38
C GLN A 175 3.59 -8.76 7.67
N LEU A 176 3.92 -7.96 8.71
CA LEU A 176 3.23 -6.71 9.01
C LEU A 176 3.36 -5.70 7.86
N ASN A 177 4.55 -5.57 7.25
CA ASN A 177 4.75 -4.70 6.09
C ASN A 177 3.93 -5.17 4.87
N ALA A 178 3.87 -6.48 4.62
CA ALA A 178 3.03 -7.03 3.56
C ALA A 178 1.53 -6.79 3.85
N MET A 179 1.10 -6.98 5.11
CA MET A 179 -0.27 -6.67 5.54
C MET A 179 -0.60 -5.20 5.31
N ALA A 180 0.30 -4.28 5.68
CA ALA A 180 0.14 -2.85 5.44
C ALA A 180 0.00 -2.55 3.95
N TYR A 181 0.89 -3.08 3.13
CA TYR A 181 0.91 -2.89 1.67
C TYR A 181 -0.40 -3.34 1.01
N PHE A 182 -0.97 -4.47 1.45
CA PHE A 182 -2.26 -4.98 0.98
C PHE A 182 -3.46 -4.50 1.81
N LYS A 183 -3.29 -3.49 2.66
CA LYS A 183 -4.36 -2.86 3.46
C LYS A 183 -5.11 -3.83 4.38
N MET A 184 -4.41 -4.85 4.89
CA MET A 184 -4.95 -5.75 5.91
C MET A 184 -4.92 -5.04 7.28
N ASN A 185 -5.86 -5.40 8.18
CA ASN A 185 -6.03 -4.66 9.45
C ASN A 185 -6.09 -5.53 10.71
N ARG A 186 -5.87 -6.83 10.59
CA ARG A 186 -5.87 -7.76 11.73
C ARG A 186 -4.77 -8.80 11.58
N LEU A 187 -3.86 -8.87 12.56
CA LEU A 187 -2.94 -9.98 12.73
C LEU A 187 -3.47 -10.88 13.84
N HIS A 188 -3.76 -12.15 13.52
CA HIS A 188 -3.93 -13.20 14.52
C HIS A 188 -2.59 -13.89 14.71
N TRP A 189 -1.85 -13.46 15.72
CA TRP A 189 -0.55 -14.04 16.04
C TRP A 189 -0.74 -15.18 17.03
N HIS A 190 -0.61 -16.42 16.55
CA HIS A 190 -0.77 -17.65 17.35
C HIS A 190 0.57 -18.00 18.01
N LEU A 191 0.71 -17.56 19.26
CA LEU A 191 1.97 -17.59 20.01
C LEU A 191 2.15 -18.82 20.87
N THR A 192 1.05 -19.52 21.23
CA THR A 192 1.08 -20.57 22.25
C THR A 192 0.18 -21.74 21.87
N ASP A 193 0.75 -22.95 21.88
CA ASP A 193 0.03 -24.19 21.68
C ASP A 193 0.90 -25.35 22.22
N GLY A 194 0.39 -26.59 22.16
CA GLY A 194 1.11 -27.78 22.60
C GLY A 194 2.46 -28.03 21.93
N ALA A 195 2.70 -27.43 20.75
CA ALA A 195 3.95 -27.55 20.02
C ALA A 195 5.07 -26.60 20.51
N GLY A 196 4.72 -25.50 21.20
CA GLY A 196 5.69 -24.58 21.75
C GLY A 196 5.05 -23.34 22.33
N TRP A 197 5.56 -22.89 23.45
CA TRP A 197 5.19 -21.62 24.09
C TRP A 197 6.16 -20.53 23.66
N ARG A 198 5.68 -19.41 23.10
CA ARG A 198 6.55 -18.37 22.49
C ARG A 198 6.53 -17.02 23.20
N ILE A 199 5.73 -16.86 24.28
CA ILE A 199 5.65 -15.64 25.05
C ILE A 199 6.43 -15.80 26.36
N GLU A 200 7.38 -14.90 26.63
CA GLU A 200 8.01 -14.83 27.93
C GLU A 200 7.02 -14.32 28.98
N ILE A 201 6.86 -15.08 30.09
CA ILE A 201 6.14 -14.64 31.29
C ILE A 201 7.10 -14.76 32.46
N LYS A 202 7.64 -13.61 32.93
CA LYS A 202 8.66 -13.55 34.00
C LYS A 202 8.27 -14.31 35.26
N LYS A 203 6.97 -14.31 35.61
CA LYS A 203 6.45 -15.07 36.77
C LYS A 203 6.49 -16.58 36.58
N TYR A 204 6.51 -17.07 35.33
CA TYR A 204 6.48 -18.49 35.00
C TYR A 204 7.62 -18.85 34.01
N PRO A 205 8.88 -18.78 34.45
CA PRO A 205 10.04 -18.93 33.56
C PRO A 205 10.11 -20.30 32.86
N ARG A 206 9.48 -21.33 33.43
CA ARG A 206 9.42 -22.67 32.81
C ARG A 206 8.61 -22.72 31.51
N LEU A 207 7.76 -21.73 31.27
CA LEU A 207 7.05 -21.64 30.00
C LEU A 207 8.01 -21.39 28.82
N THR A 208 9.09 -20.65 29.07
CA THR A 208 10.10 -20.36 28.03
C THR A 208 11.32 -21.27 28.12
N SER A 209 11.77 -21.65 29.33
CA SER A 209 12.94 -22.51 29.49
C SER A 209 12.67 -24.00 29.17
N PHE A 210 11.41 -24.45 29.26
CA PHE A 210 11.02 -25.83 29.03
C PHE A 210 9.91 -25.97 27.95
N ALA A 211 8.79 -25.29 28.10
CA ALA A 211 7.65 -25.46 27.22
C ALA A 211 7.82 -24.83 25.81
N ALA A 212 8.85 -24.00 25.63
CA ALA A 212 9.26 -23.50 24.32
C ALA A 212 10.00 -24.55 23.47
N TRP A 213 10.45 -25.62 24.09
CA TRP A 213 11.20 -26.68 23.44
C TRP A 213 10.31 -27.88 23.17
N ARG A 214 10.56 -28.53 22.06
CA ARG A 214 9.93 -29.80 21.71
C ARG A 214 11.01 -30.78 21.28
N PRO A 215 10.99 -32.03 21.83
CA PRO A 215 11.92 -33.04 21.39
C PRO A 215 11.66 -33.41 19.91
N PHE A 216 12.72 -33.80 19.24
CA PHE A 216 12.63 -34.36 17.90
C PHE A 216 11.81 -35.66 17.95
N ASP A 217 10.70 -35.68 17.22
CA ASP A 217 9.89 -36.87 17.08
C ASP A 217 10.06 -37.44 15.67
N LYS A 218 10.72 -38.61 15.61
CA LYS A 218 10.96 -39.30 14.34
C LYS A 218 9.68 -39.70 13.60
N LEU A 219 8.55 -39.78 14.30
CA LEU A 219 7.27 -40.15 13.69
C LEU A 219 6.61 -38.95 12.99
N ASN A 220 6.88 -37.74 13.45
CA ASN A 220 6.27 -36.53 12.93
C ASN A 220 7.20 -35.70 12.06
N ASP A 221 8.47 -36.02 12.00
CA ASP A 221 9.50 -35.45 11.15
C ASP A 221 9.59 -33.91 11.16
N TRP A 222 9.06 -33.26 12.20
CA TRP A 222 9.07 -31.82 12.36
C TRP A 222 9.65 -31.44 13.73
N TRP A 223 10.65 -30.64 13.66
CA TRP A 223 11.39 -30.17 14.81
C TRP A 223 11.14 -28.68 15.04
N VAL A 224 11.05 -28.28 16.30
CA VAL A 224 10.84 -26.90 16.70
C VAL A 224 11.93 -26.47 17.68
N GLU A 225 12.66 -25.44 17.35
CA GLU A 225 13.61 -24.82 18.25
C GLU A 225 12.90 -24.16 19.44
N GLY A 226 13.55 -24.21 20.61
CA GLY A 226 13.06 -23.57 21.81
C GLY A 226 13.32 -22.06 21.83
N ARG A 227 12.72 -21.36 20.90
CA ARG A 227 12.80 -19.89 20.80
C ARG A 227 11.51 -19.25 21.28
N THR A 228 11.62 -18.06 21.83
CA THR A 228 10.50 -17.29 22.37
C THR A 228 10.65 -15.82 21.99
N PHE A 229 9.55 -15.09 22.02
CA PHE A 229 9.55 -13.62 22.01
C PHE A 229 9.62 -13.11 23.43
N CYS A 230 10.50 -12.18 23.72
CA CYS A 230 10.65 -11.50 25.01
C CYS A 230 10.33 -10.01 24.88
N GLU A 231 10.26 -9.31 26.01
CA GLU A 231 9.94 -7.87 26.05
C GLU A 231 10.90 -6.97 25.23
N GLN A 232 12.07 -7.49 24.88
CA GLN A 232 13.08 -6.75 24.10
C GLN A 232 12.92 -6.96 22.59
N ASP A 233 12.03 -7.85 22.19
CA ASP A 233 11.71 -8.13 20.80
C ASP A 233 10.55 -7.26 20.31
#